data_30f7883e7abaebbd76bf114be66b50f4
#
_entry.id   30f7883e7abaebbd76bf114be66b50f4
#
_cell.length_a   1.000
_cell.length_b   1.000
_cell.length_c   1.000
_cell.angle_alpha   90.00
_cell.angle_beta   90.00
_cell.angle_gamma   90.00
#
_symmetry.space_group_name_H-M   'P 1'
#
loop_
_entity.id
_entity.type
_entity.pdbx_description
1 polymer ?
#
loop_
_entity_poly.entity_id
_entity_poly.type
_entity_poly.pdbx_seq_one_letter_code
_entity_poly.pdbx_strand_id
1 'polypeptide(L)'
;MNYKHIFLLFCIVTFSACTKTFYNTKIEGKQINISDSLELSQQIEDFIKPYRAHVNKNLDSVLAYAVDTYSKRDGNYNTAIGNMMADAVYEESNPIFKTRTGDDIDFVLLNHGGIRAIISKGNVTIRTAYEVMPFENSVVVVKLKGAQVKELIDYLVNAKRAHPISKLNIVLDAEGRFKSAGLNGQPLDFDKTYNVATNDYLYNGGDRMNFFQTNQGVQVLDYKIRNVLIDYFTKIDTLSPVRDNRFIQLKN
;
A
#
# COMPACT_ATOMS: atom_id res chain seq x y z
N MET A 1 13.43 58.00 59.69
CA MET A 1 14.13 57.09 58.79
C MET A 1 14.69 57.95 57.65
N ASN A 2 16.05 58.01 57.51
CA ASN A 2 16.71 58.94 56.59
C ASN A 2 16.46 58.53 55.11
N TYR A 3 16.01 59.51 54.32
CA TYR A 3 15.73 59.30 52.88
C TYR A 3 16.87 58.59 52.10
N LYS A 4 18.10 58.78 52.56
CA LYS A 4 19.29 58.12 52.00
C LYS A 4 19.23 56.59 52.14
N HIS A 5 18.68 56.07 53.20
CA HIS A 5 18.56 54.63 53.42
C HIS A 5 17.42 54.01 52.58
N ILE A 6 16.32 54.77 52.37
CA ILE A 6 15.22 54.36 51.49
C ILE A 6 15.69 54.31 50.05
N PHE A 7 16.46 55.33 49.60
CA PHE A 7 17.03 55.37 48.25
C PHE A 7 18.03 54.25 48.04
N LEU A 8 18.88 53.97 49.01
CA LEU A 8 19.83 52.81 48.91
C LEU A 8 19.11 51.50 48.84
N LEU A 9 18.05 51.32 49.63
CA LEU A 9 17.23 50.07 49.56
C LEU A 9 16.53 49.92 48.23
N PHE A 10 16.00 51.02 47.66
CA PHE A 10 15.38 50.98 46.30
C PHE A 10 16.38 50.66 45.22
N CYS A 11 17.60 51.19 45.29
CA CYS A 11 18.68 50.80 44.31
C CYS A 11 19.07 49.34 44.42
N ILE A 12 19.14 48.74 45.62
CA ILE A 12 19.47 47.35 45.84
C ILE A 12 18.39 46.44 45.21
N VAL A 13 17.10 46.80 45.39
CA VAL A 13 15.98 46.00 44.82
C VAL A 13 15.93 46.06 43.29
N THR A 14 16.27 47.22 42.69
CA THR A 14 16.29 47.36 41.24
C THR A 14 17.45 46.57 40.56
N PHE A 15 18.57 46.38 41.24
CA PHE A 15 19.69 45.58 40.74
C PHE A 15 19.47 44.07 40.84
N SER A 16 18.51 43.60 41.69
CA SER A 16 18.21 42.19 41.86
C SER A 16 17.21 41.63 40.83
N ALA A 17 16.63 42.47 39.94
CA ALA A 17 15.54 42.11 39.05
C ALA A 17 15.97 41.49 37.70
N CYS A 18 17.28 41.38 37.42
CA CYS A 18 17.75 40.74 36.20
C CYS A 18 17.84 39.24 36.37
N THR A 19 16.76 38.51 36.14
CA THR A 19 16.81 37.08 35.92
C THR A 19 17.26 36.81 34.48
N LYS A 20 18.42 36.20 34.33
CA LYS A 20 18.86 35.68 33.02
C LYS A 20 17.95 34.52 32.64
N THR A 21 17.03 34.75 31.72
CA THR A 21 16.32 33.67 31.04
C THR A 21 17.27 33.01 30.06
N PHE A 22 17.56 31.71 30.26
CA PHE A 22 18.33 30.92 29.32
C PHE A 22 17.40 30.41 28.24
N TYR A 23 17.69 30.75 27.01
CA TYR A 23 17.02 30.20 25.85
C TYR A 23 17.98 29.26 25.13
N ASN A 24 17.45 28.12 24.66
CA ASN A 24 18.22 27.28 23.75
C ASN A 24 18.42 28.05 22.44
N THR A 25 19.64 28.52 22.19
CA THR A 25 20.00 29.26 20.97
C THR A 25 20.39 28.37 19.82
N LYS A 26 20.67 27.09 20.09
CA LYS A 26 21.05 26.12 19.07
C LYS A 26 20.68 24.70 19.53
N ILE A 27 20.08 23.94 18.66
CA ILE A 27 19.87 22.49 18.81
C ILE A 27 20.71 21.84 17.71
N GLU A 28 21.69 21.03 18.08
CA GLU A 28 22.46 20.23 17.14
C GLU A 28 22.01 18.77 17.23
N GLY A 29 21.57 18.23 16.07
CA GLY A 29 21.28 16.82 15.92
C GLY A 29 22.51 16.09 15.37
N LYS A 30 22.84 14.93 15.97
CA LYS A 30 23.85 14.01 15.43
C LYS A 30 23.17 12.71 15.02
N GLN A 31 23.33 12.34 13.76
CA GLN A 31 22.91 11.02 13.30
C GLN A 31 23.91 9.97 13.77
N ILE A 32 23.44 8.96 14.47
CA ILE A 32 24.23 7.79 14.87
C ILE A 32 23.75 6.63 14.01
N ASN A 33 24.63 6.11 13.17
CA ASN A 33 24.32 4.94 12.35
C ASN A 33 24.32 3.69 13.23
N ILE A 34 23.25 2.89 13.11
CA ILE A 34 23.18 1.55 13.67
C ILE A 34 23.68 0.59 12.58
N SER A 35 24.81 -0.04 12.80
CA SER A 35 25.45 -0.95 11.85
C SER A 35 25.94 -2.19 12.57
N ASP A 36 26.36 -3.18 11.80
CA ASP A 36 26.91 -4.45 12.32
C ASP A 36 28.22 -4.29 13.10
N SER A 37 28.81 -3.07 13.12
CA SER A 37 29.98 -2.75 13.93
C SER A 37 29.67 -2.49 15.42
N LEU A 38 28.37 -2.37 15.78
CA LEU A 38 27.96 -2.23 17.17
C LEU A 38 27.94 -3.59 17.86
N GLU A 39 28.47 -3.64 19.08
CA GLU A 39 28.41 -4.87 19.87
C GLU A 39 26.96 -5.21 20.24
N LEU A 40 26.60 -6.47 20.05
CA LEU A 40 25.30 -6.99 20.45
C LEU A 40 25.24 -7.21 21.96
N SER A 41 24.13 -6.82 22.57
CA SER A 41 23.84 -7.19 23.94
C SER A 41 23.50 -8.68 24.01
N GLN A 42 24.40 -9.51 24.54
CA GLN A 42 24.19 -10.96 24.65
C GLN A 42 22.90 -11.30 25.42
N GLN A 43 22.60 -10.56 26.47
CA GLN A 43 21.37 -10.76 27.25
C GLN A 43 20.09 -10.56 26.38
N ILE A 44 20.08 -9.55 25.50
CA ILE A 44 18.95 -9.29 24.59
C ILE A 44 18.90 -10.40 23.54
N GLU A 45 20.05 -10.77 22.95
CA GLU A 45 20.10 -11.83 21.93
C GLU A 45 19.57 -13.16 22.48
N ASP A 46 19.99 -13.57 23.70
CA ASP A 46 19.53 -14.80 24.32
C ASP A 46 18.02 -14.75 24.61
N PHE A 47 17.52 -13.61 25.04
CA PHE A 47 16.08 -13.41 25.27
C PHE A 47 15.23 -13.51 24.01
N ILE A 48 15.65 -12.90 22.89
CA ILE A 48 14.87 -12.87 21.65
C ILE A 48 15.07 -14.10 20.76
N LYS A 49 16.15 -14.88 20.97
CA LYS A 49 16.51 -16.05 20.16
C LYS A 49 15.39 -17.08 19.99
N PRO A 50 14.66 -17.53 21.04
CA PRO A 50 13.59 -18.51 20.89
C PRO A 50 12.39 -17.92 20.08
N TYR A 51 12.08 -16.64 20.26
CA TYR A 51 11.02 -15.97 19.49
C TYR A 51 11.40 -15.84 18.02
N ARG A 52 12.64 -15.41 17.74
CA ARG A 52 13.18 -15.31 16.38
C ARG A 52 13.14 -16.67 15.67
N ALA A 53 13.55 -17.74 16.35
CA ALA A 53 13.51 -19.09 15.77
C ALA A 53 12.10 -19.54 15.44
N HIS A 54 11.13 -19.29 16.33
CA HIS A 54 9.73 -19.62 16.10
C HIS A 54 9.14 -18.83 14.93
N VAL A 55 9.33 -17.52 14.90
CA VAL A 55 8.83 -16.63 13.83
C VAL A 55 9.44 -17.03 12.47
N ASN A 56 10.77 -17.25 12.42
CA ASN A 56 11.43 -17.63 11.17
C ASN A 56 10.93 -18.98 10.65
N LYS A 57 10.73 -19.98 11.52
CA LYS A 57 10.18 -21.28 11.11
C LYS A 57 8.83 -21.13 10.41
N ASN A 58 7.97 -20.27 10.92
CA ASN A 58 6.65 -20.04 10.31
C ASN A 58 6.76 -19.25 8.99
N LEU A 59 7.55 -18.16 9.00
CA LEU A 59 7.70 -17.30 7.82
C LEU A 59 8.39 -18.01 6.65
N ASP A 60 9.27 -18.97 6.90
CA ASP A 60 10.01 -19.70 5.87
C ASP A 60 9.26 -20.94 5.35
N SER A 61 8.00 -21.15 5.78
CA SER A 61 7.13 -22.19 5.22
C SER A 61 6.89 -21.92 3.75
N VAL A 62 7.22 -22.91 2.91
CA VAL A 62 7.05 -22.84 1.45
C VAL A 62 5.58 -23.03 1.11
N LEU A 63 5.02 -22.14 0.31
CA LEU A 63 3.63 -22.15 -0.15
C LEU A 63 3.54 -22.54 -1.63
N ALA A 64 4.44 -22.01 -2.47
CA ALA A 64 4.45 -22.23 -3.92
C ALA A 64 5.89 -22.12 -4.46
N TYR A 65 6.04 -22.30 -5.79
CA TYR A 65 7.30 -22.13 -6.51
C TYR A 65 7.15 -21.11 -7.64
N ALA A 66 7.91 -20.03 -7.63
CA ALA A 66 7.96 -19.03 -8.70
C ALA A 66 8.91 -19.49 -9.80
N VAL A 67 8.38 -19.64 -11.04
CA VAL A 67 9.17 -20.10 -12.19
C VAL A 67 10.14 -19.06 -12.72
N ASP A 68 9.91 -17.78 -12.38
CA ASP A 68 10.76 -16.65 -12.78
C ASP A 68 10.78 -15.57 -11.69
N THR A 69 11.56 -14.51 -11.91
CA THR A 69 11.59 -13.34 -11.04
C THR A 69 10.59 -12.29 -11.52
N TYR A 70 9.73 -11.81 -10.62
CA TYR A 70 8.65 -10.87 -10.91
C TYR A 70 8.86 -9.54 -10.21
N SER A 71 8.83 -8.44 -10.98
CA SER A 71 9.06 -7.08 -10.48
C SER A 71 7.92 -6.15 -10.88
N LYS A 72 7.64 -5.17 -10.03
CA LYS A 72 6.70 -4.09 -10.41
C LYS A 72 7.27 -3.13 -11.47
N ARG A 73 8.49 -3.35 -11.96
CA ARG A 73 9.17 -2.53 -12.97
C ARG A 73 9.26 -3.21 -14.33
N ASP A 74 8.66 -4.39 -14.50
CA ASP A 74 8.74 -5.17 -15.73
C ASP A 74 7.74 -4.74 -16.82
N GLY A 75 6.97 -3.67 -16.59
CA GLY A 75 6.03 -3.11 -17.57
C GLY A 75 5.56 -1.70 -17.21
N ASN A 76 5.08 -0.97 -18.23
CA ASN A 76 4.69 0.43 -18.09
C ASN A 76 3.27 0.60 -17.54
N TYR A 77 2.31 -0.20 -18.01
CA TYR A 77 0.89 -0.07 -17.67
C TYR A 77 0.36 -1.27 -16.87
N ASN A 78 0.95 -2.45 -17.03
CA ASN A 78 0.72 -3.61 -16.20
C ASN A 78 2.01 -4.41 -16.03
N THR A 79 2.11 -5.16 -14.94
CA THR A 79 3.25 -5.99 -14.58
C THR A 79 2.76 -7.36 -14.14
N ALA A 80 3.56 -8.40 -14.34
CA ALA A 80 3.18 -9.76 -13.96
C ALA A 80 2.81 -9.87 -12.47
N ILE A 81 3.64 -9.27 -11.59
CA ILE A 81 3.36 -9.24 -10.14
C ILE A 81 2.12 -8.42 -9.80
N GLY A 82 1.89 -7.29 -10.47
CA GLY A 82 0.70 -6.46 -10.26
C GLY A 82 -0.57 -7.18 -10.71
N ASN A 83 -0.52 -7.83 -11.87
CA ASN A 83 -1.63 -8.63 -12.38
C ASN A 83 -2.00 -9.74 -11.39
N MET A 84 -0.99 -10.52 -10.95
CA MET A 84 -1.17 -11.58 -9.95
C MET A 84 -1.81 -11.06 -8.65
N MET A 85 -1.32 -9.93 -8.11
CA MET A 85 -1.87 -9.40 -6.87
C MET A 85 -3.34 -8.98 -7.01
N ALA A 86 -3.71 -8.34 -8.12
CA ALA A 86 -5.09 -7.94 -8.34
C ALA A 86 -6.00 -9.15 -8.61
N ASP A 87 -5.50 -10.14 -9.35
CA ASP A 87 -6.22 -11.39 -9.61
C ASP A 87 -6.43 -12.18 -8.31
N ALA A 88 -5.40 -12.30 -7.46
CA ALA A 88 -5.51 -12.92 -6.14
C ALA A 88 -6.57 -12.22 -5.27
N VAL A 89 -6.57 -10.88 -5.24
CA VAL A 89 -7.60 -10.12 -4.50
C VAL A 89 -8.99 -10.40 -5.05
N TYR A 90 -9.16 -10.47 -6.37
CA TYR A 90 -10.45 -10.83 -6.96
C TYR A 90 -10.87 -12.25 -6.57
N GLU A 91 -10.01 -13.24 -6.80
CA GLU A 91 -10.32 -14.66 -6.60
C GLU A 91 -10.64 -15.00 -5.15
N GLU A 92 -9.89 -14.44 -4.21
CA GLU A 92 -10.08 -14.70 -2.78
C GLU A 92 -11.20 -13.87 -2.14
N SER A 93 -11.45 -12.66 -2.64
CA SER A 93 -12.40 -11.74 -2.01
C SER A 93 -13.80 -11.83 -2.61
N ASN A 94 -13.95 -12.18 -3.90
CA ASN A 94 -15.27 -12.24 -4.55
C ASN A 94 -16.20 -13.26 -3.89
N PRO A 95 -15.78 -14.49 -3.52
CA PRO A 95 -16.65 -15.44 -2.83
C PRO A 95 -17.15 -14.91 -1.49
N ILE A 96 -16.29 -14.21 -0.74
CA ILE A 96 -16.65 -13.59 0.55
C ILE A 96 -17.67 -12.48 0.35
N PHE A 97 -17.41 -11.57 -0.61
CA PHE A 97 -18.31 -10.48 -0.93
C PHE A 97 -19.67 -10.99 -1.39
N LYS A 98 -19.69 -11.95 -2.31
CA LYS A 98 -20.91 -12.57 -2.83
C LYS A 98 -21.75 -13.24 -1.73
N THR A 99 -21.11 -13.94 -0.80
CA THR A 99 -21.80 -14.56 0.34
C THR A 99 -22.45 -13.52 1.25
N ARG A 100 -21.82 -12.35 1.43
CA ARG A 100 -22.32 -11.30 2.32
C ARG A 100 -23.39 -10.41 1.70
N THR A 101 -23.36 -10.22 0.37
CA THR A 101 -24.17 -9.20 -0.31
C THR A 101 -25.12 -9.78 -1.38
N GLY A 102 -24.82 -10.95 -1.91
CA GLY A 102 -25.47 -11.53 -3.08
C GLY A 102 -24.90 -11.03 -4.43
N ASP A 103 -24.06 -9.99 -4.42
CA ASP A 103 -23.46 -9.37 -5.60
C ASP A 103 -22.03 -9.91 -5.84
N ASP A 104 -21.54 -9.72 -7.06
CA ASP A 104 -20.15 -9.99 -7.42
C ASP A 104 -19.31 -8.69 -7.41
N ILE A 105 -18.00 -8.83 -7.23
CA ILE A 105 -17.03 -7.76 -7.49
C ILE A 105 -16.89 -7.61 -9.01
N ASP A 106 -17.02 -6.39 -9.52
CA ASP A 106 -16.89 -6.13 -10.96
C ASP A 106 -15.41 -6.09 -11.39
N PHE A 107 -14.57 -5.39 -10.63
CA PHE A 107 -13.14 -5.33 -10.90
C PHE A 107 -12.34 -4.92 -9.65
N VAL A 108 -11.02 -5.05 -9.74
CA VAL A 108 -10.07 -4.69 -8.67
C VAL A 108 -9.15 -3.57 -9.13
N LEU A 109 -8.85 -2.63 -8.24
CA LEU A 109 -7.77 -1.67 -8.36
C LEU A 109 -6.96 -1.62 -7.08
N LEU A 110 -5.64 -1.83 -7.20
CA LEU A 110 -4.69 -1.62 -6.12
C LEU A 110 -3.64 -0.57 -6.51
N ASN A 111 -2.83 -0.13 -5.56
CA ASN A 111 -1.80 0.85 -5.85
C ASN A 111 -0.44 0.22 -6.15
N HIS A 112 0.24 0.77 -7.15
CA HIS A 112 1.63 0.38 -7.50
C HIS A 112 2.59 0.47 -6.30
N GLY A 113 2.39 1.46 -5.42
CA GLY A 113 3.17 1.67 -4.19
C GLY A 113 3.00 0.54 -3.17
N GLY A 114 1.91 -0.21 -3.22
CA GLY A 114 1.64 -1.36 -2.35
C GLY A 114 2.60 -2.53 -2.56
N ILE A 115 3.18 -2.68 -3.76
CA ILE A 115 4.18 -3.72 -4.05
C ILE A 115 5.55 -3.24 -3.57
N ARG A 116 6.10 -3.86 -2.53
CA ARG A 116 7.33 -3.39 -1.85
C ARG A 116 8.58 -4.21 -2.17
N ALA A 117 8.43 -5.45 -2.61
CA ALA A 117 9.54 -6.33 -2.98
C ALA A 117 9.27 -7.01 -4.32
N ILE A 118 10.30 -7.61 -4.90
CA ILE A 118 10.20 -8.57 -6.01
C ILE A 118 9.81 -9.95 -5.46
N ILE A 119 9.26 -10.81 -6.30
CA ILE A 119 9.21 -12.24 -6.04
C ILE A 119 10.32 -12.87 -6.87
N SER A 120 11.34 -13.40 -6.22
CA SER A 120 12.45 -14.07 -6.88
C SER A 120 12.04 -15.46 -7.38
N LYS A 121 12.65 -15.91 -8.45
CA LYS A 121 12.56 -17.33 -8.88
C LYS A 121 12.96 -18.24 -7.73
N GLY A 122 12.17 -19.28 -7.47
CA GLY A 122 12.38 -20.24 -6.39
C GLY A 122 11.18 -20.34 -5.44
N ASN A 123 11.44 -20.73 -4.20
CA ASN A 123 10.40 -20.93 -3.21
C ASN A 123 9.70 -19.61 -2.85
N VAL A 124 8.38 -19.62 -2.91
CA VAL A 124 7.50 -18.56 -2.41
C VAL A 124 7.05 -18.98 -1.04
N THR A 125 7.33 -18.14 -0.04
CA THR A 125 7.06 -18.43 1.37
C THR A 125 6.09 -17.41 1.97
N ILE A 126 5.65 -17.64 3.21
CA ILE A 126 4.89 -16.64 3.98
C ILE A 126 5.70 -15.33 4.06
N ARG A 127 7.02 -15.42 4.26
CA ARG A 127 7.93 -14.25 4.25
C ARG A 127 7.81 -13.44 2.96
N THR A 128 7.73 -14.11 1.81
CA THR A 128 7.55 -13.45 0.51
C THR A 128 6.30 -12.57 0.49
N ALA A 129 5.17 -13.04 1.04
CA ALA A 129 3.94 -12.25 1.13
C ALA A 129 4.12 -11.02 2.04
N TYR A 130 4.84 -11.15 3.17
CA TYR A 130 5.16 -10.03 4.07
C TYR A 130 6.10 -9.02 3.42
N GLU A 131 7.07 -9.45 2.63
CA GLU A 131 7.99 -8.55 1.92
C GLU A 131 7.32 -7.82 0.77
N VAL A 132 6.46 -8.50 0.01
CA VAL A 132 5.71 -7.91 -1.11
C VAL A 132 4.66 -6.93 -0.61
N MET A 133 3.92 -7.29 0.46
CA MET A 133 2.83 -6.49 1.02
C MET A 133 2.96 -6.37 2.55
N PRO A 134 3.88 -5.52 3.06
CA PRO A 134 4.15 -5.40 4.50
C PRO A 134 3.08 -4.61 5.27
N PHE A 135 2.11 -4.03 4.58
CA PHE A 135 1.08 -3.20 5.18
C PHE A 135 -0.07 -4.02 5.76
N GLU A 136 -0.76 -3.46 6.76
CA GLU A 136 -1.95 -4.05 7.39
C GLU A 136 -3.26 -3.68 6.66
N ASN A 137 -3.16 -3.30 5.38
CA ASN A 137 -4.30 -2.86 4.59
C ASN A 137 -5.30 -3.99 4.35
N SER A 138 -6.57 -3.71 4.60
CA SER A 138 -7.67 -4.64 4.40
C SER A 138 -8.38 -4.40 3.06
N VAL A 139 -8.92 -5.46 2.48
CA VAL A 139 -9.75 -5.37 1.29
C VAL A 139 -11.09 -4.72 1.66
N VAL A 140 -11.47 -3.75 0.86
CA VAL A 140 -12.80 -3.13 0.88
C VAL A 140 -13.41 -3.18 -0.53
N VAL A 141 -14.72 -3.36 -0.61
CA VAL A 141 -15.46 -3.27 -1.88
C VAL A 141 -16.30 -2.01 -1.84
N VAL A 142 -16.03 -1.11 -2.78
CA VAL A 142 -16.62 0.22 -2.86
C VAL A 142 -17.59 0.28 -4.02
N LYS A 143 -18.82 0.70 -3.77
CA LYS A 143 -19.85 0.88 -4.79
C LYS A 143 -19.71 2.24 -5.45
N LEU A 144 -19.21 2.27 -6.70
CA LEU A 144 -18.93 3.47 -7.47
C LEU A 144 -19.93 3.64 -8.62
N LYS A 145 -20.43 4.86 -8.84
CA LYS A 145 -21.14 5.19 -10.09
C LYS A 145 -20.14 5.24 -11.25
N GLY A 146 -20.63 5.08 -12.47
CA GLY A 146 -19.81 5.16 -13.67
C GLY A 146 -19.03 6.47 -13.81
N ALA A 147 -19.55 7.58 -13.29
CA ALA A 147 -18.81 8.86 -13.25
C ALA A 147 -17.50 8.73 -12.44
N GLN A 148 -17.54 8.11 -11.26
CA GLN A 148 -16.33 7.87 -10.44
C GLN A 148 -15.41 6.83 -11.08
N VAL A 149 -15.98 5.83 -11.79
CA VAL A 149 -15.18 4.87 -12.58
C VAL A 149 -14.47 5.58 -13.74
N LYS A 150 -15.10 6.58 -14.35
CA LYS A 150 -14.43 7.41 -15.35
C LYS A 150 -13.27 8.21 -14.76
N GLU A 151 -13.45 8.84 -13.59
CA GLU A 151 -12.38 9.54 -12.87
C GLU A 151 -11.22 8.58 -12.52
N LEU A 152 -11.54 7.35 -12.09
CA LEU A 152 -10.57 6.30 -11.83
C LEU A 152 -9.74 5.96 -13.09
N ILE A 153 -10.39 5.80 -14.24
CA ILE A 153 -9.71 5.53 -15.51
C ILE A 153 -8.84 6.73 -15.91
N ASP A 154 -9.37 7.94 -15.83
CA ASP A 154 -8.62 9.16 -16.13
C ASP A 154 -7.38 9.30 -15.22
N TYR A 155 -7.51 8.93 -13.93
CA TYR A 155 -6.36 8.85 -13.02
C TYR A 155 -5.32 7.84 -13.50
N LEU A 156 -5.72 6.61 -13.85
CA LEU A 156 -4.79 5.57 -14.30
C LEU A 156 -4.05 5.96 -15.58
N VAL A 157 -4.75 6.59 -16.53
CA VAL A 157 -4.17 7.09 -17.78
C VAL A 157 -3.12 8.17 -17.50
N ASN A 158 -3.44 9.11 -16.60
CA ASN A 158 -2.54 10.23 -16.27
C ASN A 158 -1.35 9.80 -15.37
N ALA A 159 -1.54 8.81 -14.51
CA ALA A 159 -0.51 8.31 -13.61
C ALA A 159 0.66 7.64 -14.37
N LYS A 160 0.39 7.05 -15.54
CA LYS A 160 1.39 6.33 -16.37
C LYS A 160 2.21 5.33 -15.55
N ARG A 161 1.52 4.61 -14.66
CA ARG A 161 2.12 3.62 -13.75
C ARG A 161 1.31 2.34 -13.81
N ALA A 162 1.99 1.22 -13.67
CA ALA A 162 1.37 -0.11 -13.59
C ALA A 162 0.69 -0.30 -12.22
N HIS A 163 -0.47 0.33 -12.02
CA HIS A 163 -1.34 0.00 -10.91
C HIS A 163 -1.93 -1.39 -11.13
N PRO A 164 -1.93 -2.28 -10.11
CA PRO A 164 -2.56 -3.58 -10.24
C PRO A 164 -4.07 -3.46 -10.49
N ILE A 165 -4.55 -4.04 -11.58
CA ILE A 165 -5.98 -4.13 -11.90
C ILE A 165 -6.34 -5.57 -12.28
N SER A 166 -7.57 -5.98 -12.00
CA SER A 166 -8.14 -7.27 -12.42
C SER A 166 -9.53 -7.07 -12.99
N LYS A 167 -9.91 -7.84 -14.00
CA LYS A 167 -11.20 -7.79 -14.72
C LYS A 167 -11.44 -6.52 -15.54
N LEU A 168 -10.74 -5.44 -15.32
CA LEU A 168 -10.82 -4.18 -16.06
C LEU A 168 -9.80 -4.18 -17.21
N ASN A 169 -10.24 -3.82 -18.41
CA ASN A 169 -9.39 -3.61 -19.57
C ASN A 169 -9.38 -2.13 -19.97
N ILE A 170 -8.20 -1.56 -20.19
CA ILE A 170 -8.00 -0.18 -20.63
C ILE A 170 -7.10 -0.16 -21.85
N VAL A 171 -7.53 0.53 -22.90
CA VAL A 171 -6.78 0.69 -24.14
C VAL A 171 -6.52 2.17 -24.38
N LEU A 172 -5.26 2.52 -24.59
CA LEU A 172 -4.83 3.84 -25.04
C LEU A 172 -4.54 3.82 -26.53
N ASP A 173 -4.70 4.95 -27.19
CA ASP A 173 -4.23 5.14 -28.56
C ASP A 173 -2.70 5.24 -28.62
N ALA A 174 -2.14 5.42 -29.81
CA ALA A 174 -0.70 5.51 -30.01
C ALA A 174 -0.06 6.73 -29.31
N GLU A 175 -0.84 7.80 -29.12
CA GLU A 175 -0.42 9.03 -28.42
C GLU A 175 -0.58 8.92 -26.90
N GLY A 176 -1.10 7.79 -26.38
CA GLY A 176 -1.30 7.54 -24.96
C GLY A 176 -2.56 8.17 -24.38
N ARG A 177 -3.52 8.55 -25.23
CA ARG A 177 -4.83 9.07 -24.82
C ARG A 177 -5.80 7.89 -24.63
N PHE A 178 -6.76 8.06 -23.72
CA PHE A 178 -7.84 7.09 -23.54
C PHE A 178 -8.59 6.79 -24.84
N LYS A 179 -8.68 5.52 -25.19
CA LYS A 179 -9.42 5.03 -26.36
C LYS A 179 -10.68 4.27 -25.94
N SER A 180 -10.53 3.29 -25.07
CA SER A 180 -11.65 2.47 -24.59
C SER A 180 -11.34 1.80 -23.27
N ALA A 181 -12.40 1.44 -22.54
CA ALA A 181 -12.32 0.54 -21.39
C ALA A 181 -13.46 -0.47 -21.42
N GLY A 182 -13.25 -1.62 -20.79
CA GLY A 182 -14.23 -2.69 -20.77
C GLY A 182 -14.08 -3.62 -19.57
N LEU A 183 -15.13 -4.37 -19.30
CA LEU A 183 -15.19 -5.46 -18.31
C LEU A 183 -15.64 -6.74 -19.01
N ASN A 184 -14.92 -7.84 -18.80
CA ASN A 184 -15.27 -9.15 -19.35
C ASN A 184 -15.57 -9.11 -20.87
N GLY A 185 -14.81 -8.30 -21.63
CA GLY A 185 -14.97 -8.16 -23.07
C GLY A 185 -16.12 -7.27 -23.54
N GLN A 186 -16.87 -6.67 -22.59
CA GLN A 186 -17.93 -5.72 -22.91
C GLN A 186 -17.48 -4.28 -22.61
N PRO A 187 -17.86 -3.28 -23.40
CA PRO A 187 -17.57 -1.89 -23.10
C PRO A 187 -18.11 -1.48 -21.72
N LEU A 188 -17.36 -0.64 -21.01
CA LEU A 188 -17.86 -0.02 -19.79
C LEU A 188 -19.06 0.89 -20.07
N ASP A 189 -20.07 0.76 -19.24
CA ASP A 189 -21.26 1.59 -19.25
C ASP A 189 -21.18 2.61 -18.10
N PHE A 190 -20.89 3.86 -18.41
CA PHE A 190 -20.72 4.91 -17.40
C PHE A 190 -22.02 5.37 -16.74
N ASP A 191 -23.19 4.84 -17.14
CA ASP A 191 -24.47 5.09 -16.48
C ASP A 191 -24.77 4.05 -15.38
N LYS A 192 -23.97 2.99 -15.31
CA LYS A 192 -24.09 1.93 -14.30
C LYS A 192 -23.30 2.22 -13.02
N THR A 193 -23.53 1.34 -12.05
CA THR A 193 -22.78 1.31 -10.78
C THR A 193 -21.97 0.02 -10.72
N TYR A 194 -20.78 0.09 -10.12
CA TYR A 194 -19.81 -1.00 -10.07
C TYR A 194 -19.34 -1.26 -8.65
N ASN A 195 -19.18 -2.51 -8.30
CA ASN A 195 -18.56 -2.96 -7.05
C ASN A 195 -17.05 -3.13 -7.28
N VAL A 196 -16.27 -2.18 -6.80
CA VAL A 196 -14.82 -2.11 -7.04
C VAL A 196 -14.07 -2.53 -5.79
N ALA A 197 -13.33 -3.65 -5.86
CA ALA A 197 -12.47 -4.05 -4.76
C ALA A 197 -11.17 -3.23 -4.77
N THR A 198 -10.78 -2.79 -3.60
CA THR A 198 -9.54 -2.03 -3.37
C THR A 198 -9.07 -2.25 -1.92
N ASN A 199 -8.16 -1.44 -1.43
CA ASN A 199 -7.76 -1.45 -0.03
C ASN A 199 -8.25 -0.21 0.72
N ASP A 200 -8.30 -0.32 2.04
CA ASP A 200 -8.72 0.75 2.94
C ASP A 200 -7.86 2.02 2.83
N TYR A 201 -6.55 1.89 2.53
CA TYR A 201 -5.67 3.02 2.27
C TYR A 201 -6.15 3.85 1.06
N LEU A 202 -6.47 3.21 -0.06
CA LEU A 202 -6.97 3.90 -1.26
C LEU A 202 -8.38 4.45 -1.05
N TYR A 203 -9.25 3.67 -0.39
CA TYR A 203 -10.59 4.11 -0.01
C TYR A 203 -10.56 5.41 0.80
N ASN A 204 -9.59 5.57 1.69
CA ASN A 204 -9.39 6.77 2.49
C ASN A 204 -8.64 7.90 1.75
N GLY A 205 -8.49 7.82 0.43
CA GLY A 205 -7.86 8.85 -0.41
C GLY A 205 -6.35 8.72 -0.56
N GLY A 206 -5.78 7.58 -0.18
CA GLY A 206 -4.38 7.26 -0.45
C GLY A 206 -4.04 7.38 -1.93
N ASP A 207 -2.78 7.73 -2.24
CA ASP A 207 -2.29 8.00 -3.59
C ASP A 207 -3.12 9.05 -4.36
N ARG A 208 -3.90 9.90 -3.65
CA ARG A 208 -4.84 10.89 -4.22
C ARG A 208 -5.97 10.27 -5.06
N MET A 209 -6.37 9.03 -4.77
CA MET A 209 -7.50 8.35 -5.43
C MET A 209 -8.84 8.77 -4.79
N ASN A 210 -9.12 10.07 -4.81
CA ASN A 210 -10.28 10.67 -4.13
C ASN A 210 -11.63 10.23 -4.70
N PHE A 211 -11.68 9.67 -5.92
CA PHE A 211 -12.89 9.11 -6.52
C PHE A 211 -13.51 7.98 -5.67
N PHE A 212 -12.74 7.31 -4.81
CA PHE A 212 -13.28 6.34 -3.87
C PHE A 212 -14.08 6.98 -2.73
N GLN A 213 -13.82 8.24 -2.39
CA GLN A 213 -14.51 8.94 -1.29
C GLN A 213 -15.94 9.33 -1.67
N THR A 214 -16.22 9.52 -2.97
CA THR A 214 -17.57 9.79 -3.49
C THR A 214 -18.22 8.49 -3.94
N ASN A 215 -18.75 7.71 -2.99
CA ASN A 215 -19.27 6.38 -3.25
C ASN A 215 -20.73 6.22 -2.82
N GLN A 216 -21.36 5.09 -3.19
CA GLN A 216 -22.72 4.71 -2.85
C GLN A 216 -22.79 3.69 -1.68
N GLY A 217 -21.65 3.35 -1.11
CA GLY A 217 -21.50 2.41 -0.01
C GLY A 217 -20.17 1.66 -0.09
N VAL A 218 -19.77 1.11 1.03
CA VAL A 218 -18.56 0.31 1.17
C VAL A 218 -18.85 -0.94 2.02
N GLN A 219 -18.30 -2.06 1.60
CA GLN A 219 -18.26 -3.29 2.37
C GLN A 219 -16.82 -3.60 2.75
N VAL A 220 -16.53 -3.57 4.05
CA VAL A 220 -15.22 -3.98 4.60
C VAL A 220 -15.23 -5.51 4.72
N LEU A 221 -14.22 -6.18 4.17
CA LEU A 221 -14.15 -7.63 4.18
C LEU A 221 -13.42 -8.21 5.39
N ASP A 222 -12.70 -7.37 6.17
CA ASP A 222 -11.83 -7.79 7.28
C ASP A 222 -10.76 -8.80 6.84
N TYR A 223 -10.33 -8.70 5.58
CA TYR A 223 -9.38 -9.59 4.95
C TYR A 223 -8.17 -8.79 4.48
N LYS A 224 -7.04 -8.97 5.14
CA LYS A 224 -5.81 -8.24 4.82
C LYS A 224 -5.25 -8.71 3.49
N ILE A 225 -4.79 -7.78 2.63
CA ILE A 225 -4.24 -8.12 1.32
C ILE A 225 -3.05 -9.08 1.44
N ARG A 226 -2.23 -8.94 2.48
CA ARG A 226 -1.16 -9.91 2.74
C ARG A 226 -1.70 -11.33 2.98
N ASN A 227 -2.78 -11.46 3.72
CA ASN A 227 -3.41 -12.77 3.96
C ASN A 227 -4.04 -13.32 2.68
N VAL A 228 -4.64 -12.45 1.84
CA VAL A 228 -5.07 -12.83 0.48
C VAL A 228 -3.93 -13.47 -0.30
N LEU A 229 -2.73 -12.86 -0.29
CA LEU A 229 -1.57 -13.42 -0.98
C LEU A 229 -1.12 -14.75 -0.39
N ILE A 230 -1.13 -14.91 0.94
CA ILE A 230 -0.79 -16.17 1.61
C ILE A 230 -1.77 -17.27 1.21
N ASP A 231 -3.07 -16.98 1.26
CA ASP A 231 -4.12 -17.95 0.92
C ASP A 231 -4.06 -18.32 -0.58
N TYR A 232 -3.85 -17.33 -1.45
CA TYR A 232 -3.66 -17.54 -2.88
C TYR A 232 -2.43 -18.43 -3.16
N PHE A 233 -1.25 -18.11 -2.59
CA PHE A 233 -0.04 -18.92 -2.75
C PHE A 233 -0.20 -20.34 -2.21
N THR A 234 -0.99 -20.53 -1.16
CA THR A 234 -1.26 -21.87 -0.60
C THR A 234 -2.12 -22.75 -1.51
N LYS A 235 -2.91 -22.15 -2.40
CA LYS A 235 -3.79 -22.85 -3.34
C LYS A 235 -3.13 -23.23 -4.64
N ILE A 236 -1.97 -22.68 -4.94
CA ILE A 236 -1.26 -22.91 -6.19
C ILE A 236 0.09 -23.59 -5.92
N ASP A 237 0.46 -24.56 -6.77
CA ASP A 237 1.79 -25.19 -6.68
C ASP A 237 2.85 -24.35 -7.37
N THR A 238 2.47 -23.68 -8.46
CA THR A 238 3.38 -22.96 -9.35
C THR A 238 2.89 -21.56 -9.61
N LEU A 239 3.73 -20.58 -9.29
CA LEU A 239 3.50 -19.16 -9.55
C LEU A 239 4.14 -18.77 -10.89
N SER A 240 3.31 -18.48 -11.90
CA SER A 240 3.74 -18.12 -13.26
C SER A 240 2.91 -16.97 -13.86
N PRO A 241 2.77 -15.82 -13.14
CA PRO A 241 2.00 -14.71 -13.66
C PRO A 241 2.64 -14.12 -14.92
N VAL A 242 1.78 -13.54 -15.76
CA VAL A 242 2.20 -12.91 -17.02
C VAL A 242 1.69 -11.48 -17.12
N ARG A 243 2.37 -10.69 -17.93
CA ARG A 243 1.80 -9.44 -18.44
C ARG A 243 0.83 -9.80 -19.56
N ASP A 244 -0.31 -9.13 -19.59
CA ASP A 244 -1.34 -9.33 -20.58
C ASP A 244 -1.83 -8.01 -21.18
N ASN A 245 -2.97 -8.04 -21.84
CA ASN A 245 -3.55 -6.89 -22.52
C ASN A 245 -4.58 -6.11 -21.65
N ARG A 246 -4.59 -6.30 -20.31
CA ARG A 246 -5.55 -5.61 -19.45
C ARG A 246 -5.35 -4.09 -19.40
N PHE A 247 -4.14 -3.60 -19.61
CA PHE A 247 -3.88 -2.18 -19.77
C PHE A 247 -2.74 -1.98 -20.77
N ILE A 248 -3.07 -1.51 -21.97
CA ILE A 248 -2.12 -1.38 -23.08
C ILE A 248 -2.22 0.00 -23.76
N GLN A 249 -1.12 0.38 -24.38
CA GLN A 249 -1.08 1.45 -25.38
C GLN A 249 -0.86 0.82 -26.76
N LEU A 250 -1.68 1.19 -27.72
CA LEU A 250 -1.52 0.75 -29.10
C LEU A 250 -0.24 1.34 -29.69
N LYS A 251 0.35 0.61 -30.63
CA LYS A 251 1.48 1.09 -31.44
C LYS A 251 0.93 1.61 -32.77
N ASN A 252 1.59 2.61 -33.34
CA ASN A 252 1.38 3.02 -34.72
C ASN A 252 1.77 1.91 -35.69
#